data_4fa744e342adb3da190d3a02087da443
#
_entry.id   4fa744e342adb3da190d3a02087da443
#
_cell.length_a   1.000
_cell.length_b   1.000
_cell.length_c   1.000
_cell.angle_alpha   90.00
_cell.angle_beta   90.00
_cell.angle_gamma   90.00
#
_symmetry.space_group_name_H-M   'P 1'
#
loop_
_entity.id
_entity.type
_entity.pdbx_description
1 polymer ?
#
loop_
_entity_poly.entity_id
_entity_poly.type
_entity_poly.pdbx_seq_one_letter_code
_entity_poly.pdbx_strand_id
1 'polypeptide(L)'
;MASYVLAQDDDRALVILTSDSLQTQGMAMILSNAMQQQGTDLSVLLCDAAGDLAVEGYSSAEAITTPPSNPAGQVKPEGILQMLMDNGAKVDVCAIYLPNSEYEEEDLREGVGVAAPGPMAEMMRDPSIPVFSF
;
A
#
# COMPACT_ATOMS: atom_id res chain seq x y z
N MET A 1 31.43 0.48 -6.12
CA MET A 1 30.54 -0.66 -6.30
C MET A 1 29.86 -1.05 -5.00
N ALA A 2 30.59 -1.16 -3.90
CA ALA A 2 29.96 -1.44 -2.60
C ALA A 2 28.90 -0.41 -2.22
N SER A 3 29.11 0.86 -2.56
CA SER A 3 28.17 1.94 -2.26
C SER A 3 26.82 1.79 -2.98
N TYR A 4 26.80 1.13 -4.11
CA TYR A 4 25.57 0.84 -4.81
C TYR A 4 24.65 -0.08 -4.00
N VAL A 5 25.22 -1.17 -3.50
CA VAL A 5 24.47 -2.15 -2.73
C VAL A 5 23.90 -1.50 -1.48
N LEU A 6 24.71 -0.68 -0.79
CA LEU A 6 24.27 0.00 0.41
C LEU A 6 23.13 0.99 0.13
N ALA A 7 23.22 1.73 -1.00
CA ALA A 7 22.19 2.67 -1.38
C ALA A 7 20.86 1.97 -1.68
N GLN A 8 20.91 0.78 -2.30
CA GLN A 8 19.73 -0.01 -2.58
C GLN A 8 19.07 -0.58 -1.32
N ASP A 9 19.91 -1.00 -0.36
CA ASP A 9 19.43 -1.54 0.90
C ASP A 9 18.68 -0.50 1.73
N ASP A 10 18.99 0.80 1.52
CA ASP A 10 18.37 1.91 2.21
C ASP A 10 17.21 2.53 1.43
N ASP A 11 16.86 1.97 0.28
CA ASP A 11 15.79 2.49 -0.56
C ASP A 11 14.45 2.05 0.00
N ARG A 12 13.81 2.94 0.74
CA ARG A 12 12.55 2.72 1.42
C ARG A 12 11.57 3.83 1.09
N ALA A 13 10.28 3.54 1.15
CA ALA A 13 9.24 4.54 0.99
C ALA A 13 8.00 4.14 1.79
N LEU A 14 7.26 5.15 2.24
CA LEU A 14 5.97 4.97 2.89
C LEU A 14 4.89 5.59 2.01
N VAL A 15 3.89 4.78 1.66
CA VAL A 15 2.71 5.21 0.90
C VAL A 15 1.51 5.22 1.85
N ILE A 16 0.84 6.36 1.95
CA ILE A 16 -0.37 6.51 2.76
C ILE A 16 -1.54 6.70 1.81
N LEU A 17 -2.55 5.85 1.92
CA LEU A 17 -3.72 5.89 1.06
C LEU A 17 -4.99 5.93 1.90
N THR A 18 -5.80 6.98 1.70
CA THR A 18 -7.05 7.18 2.42
C THR A 18 -8.25 7.40 1.49
N SER A 19 -8.00 7.65 0.22
CA SER A 19 -9.01 8.05 -0.76
C SER A 19 -10.09 6.97 -0.97
N ASP A 20 -11.33 7.42 -1.17
CA ASP A 20 -12.43 6.56 -1.62
C ASP A 20 -12.54 6.53 -3.15
N SER A 21 -11.75 7.32 -3.85
CA SER A 21 -11.76 7.35 -5.31
C SER A 21 -11.05 6.12 -5.87
N LEU A 22 -11.79 5.34 -6.67
CA LEU A 22 -11.22 4.13 -7.29
C LEU A 22 -9.99 4.46 -8.13
N GLN A 23 -10.04 5.53 -8.90
CA GLN A 23 -8.93 5.92 -9.75
C GLN A 23 -7.70 6.34 -8.93
N THR A 24 -7.91 7.07 -7.82
CA THR A 24 -6.81 7.45 -6.93
C THR A 24 -6.20 6.23 -6.26
N GLN A 25 -7.05 5.32 -5.78
CA GLN A 25 -6.58 4.06 -5.20
C GLN A 25 -5.73 3.27 -6.21
N GLY A 26 -6.20 3.21 -7.45
CA GLY A 26 -5.46 2.54 -8.52
C GLY A 26 -4.13 3.21 -8.81
N MET A 27 -4.11 4.52 -8.90
CA MET A 27 -2.89 5.27 -9.15
C MET A 27 -1.86 5.01 -8.04
N ALA A 28 -2.29 5.10 -6.79
CA ALA A 28 -1.40 4.85 -5.65
C ALA A 28 -0.79 3.45 -5.72
N MET A 29 -1.60 2.45 -6.03
CA MET A 29 -1.12 1.06 -6.10
C MET A 29 -0.21 0.82 -7.31
N ILE A 30 -0.55 1.40 -8.46
CA ILE A 30 0.27 1.27 -9.68
C ILE A 30 1.63 1.92 -9.47
N LEU A 31 1.66 3.13 -8.90
CA LEU A 31 2.93 3.81 -8.63
C LEU A 31 3.75 3.06 -7.57
N SER A 32 3.09 2.52 -6.56
CA SER A 32 3.75 1.70 -5.54
C SER A 32 4.38 0.46 -6.17
N ASN A 33 3.66 -0.21 -7.07
CA ASN A 33 4.19 -1.37 -7.77
C ASN A 33 5.41 -1.00 -8.62
N ALA A 34 5.36 0.14 -9.29
CA ALA A 34 6.49 0.61 -10.09
C ALA A 34 7.72 0.88 -9.21
N MET A 35 7.54 1.52 -8.05
CA MET A 35 8.63 1.73 -7.09
C MET A 35 9.21 0.39 -6.60
N GLN A 36 8.34 -0.56 -6.28
CA GLN A 36 8.77 -1.87 -5.79
C GLN A 36 9.61 -2.61 -6.84
N GLN A 37 9.18 -2.54 -8.11
CA GLN A 37 9.92 -3.17 -9.20
C GLN A 37 11.28 -2.52 -9.42
N GLN A 38 11.45 -1.26 -9.00
CA GLN A 38 12.72 -0.55 -9.08
C GLN A 38 13.61 -0.77 -7.85
N GLY A 39 13.17 -1.60 -6.92
CA GLY A 39 13.97 -1.99 -5.75
C GLY A 39 13.59 -1.30 -4.45
N THR A 40 12.52 -0.51 -4.43
CA THR A 40 12.07 0.17 -3.21
C THR A 40 11.41 -0.80 -2.24
N ASP A 41 11.83 -0.77 -0.99
CA ASP A 41 11.21 -1.52 0.10
C ASP A 41 10.02 -0.69 0.62
N LEU A 42 8.82 -1.15 0.32
CA LEU A 42 7.60 -0.40 0.56
C LEU A 42 6.94 -0.73 1.89
N SER A 43 6.47 0.31 2.55
CA SER A 43 5.46 0.23 3.59
C SER A 43 4.22 0.97 3.11
N VAL A 44 3.05 0.37 3.29
CA VAL A 44 1.77 0.94 2.87
C VAL A 44 0.88 1.07 4.10
N LEU A 45 0.37 2.27 4.32
CA LEU A 45 -0.58 2.54 5.40
C LEU A 45 -1.94 2.88 4.77
N LEU A 46 -2.94 2.09 5.12
CA LEU A 46 -4.30 2.28 4.62
C LEU A 46 -5.19 2.76 5.75
N CYS A 47 -6.04 3.74 5.50
CA CYS A 47 -7.00 4.22 6.47
C CYS A 47 -8.25 4.73 5.76
N ASP A 48 -9.31 5.04 6.54
CA ASP A 48 -10.57 5.53 6.00
C ASP A 48 -11.10 4.56 4.92
N ALA A 49 -11.67 5.05 3.85
CA ALA A 49 -12.24 4.21 2.79
C ALA A 49 -11.23 3.22 2.20
N ALA A 50 -9.96 3.62 2.09
CA ALA A 50 -8.93 2.77 1.54
C ALA A 50 -8.57 1.58 2.46
N GLY A 51 -8.91 1.65 3.74
CA GLY A 51 -8.75 0.52 4.65
C GLY A 51 -9.49 -0.72 4.17
N ASP A 52 -10.59 -0.54 3.47
CA ASP A 52 -11.39 -1.67 2.95
C ASP A 52 -10.60 -2.56 2.00
N LEU A 53 -9.59 -2.00 1.31
CA LEU A 53 -8.73 -2.79 0.41
C LEU A 53 -7.98 -3.89 1.15
N ALA A 54 -7.73 -3.70 2.44
CA ALA A 54 -7.01 -4.66 3.27
C ALA A 54 -7.91 -5.76 3.84
N VAL A 55 -9.23 -5.68 3.63
CA VAL A 55 -10.18 -6.66 4.15
C VAL A 55 -10.21 -7.87 3.24
N GLU A 56 -10.13 -9.07 3.83
CA GLU A 56 -10.20 -10.33 3.08
C GLU A 56 -11.54 -10.43 2.36
N GLY A 57 -11.48 -10.72 1.07
CA GLY A 57 -12.69 -10.87 0.26
C GLY A 57 -13.29 -9.56 -0.24
N TYR A 58 -12.73 -8.41 0.14
CA TYR A 58 -13.21 -7.14 -0.40
C TYR A 58 -12.97 -7.08 -1.91
N SER A 59 -13.99 -6.63 -2.65
CA SER A 59 -13.90 -6.47 -4.10
C SER A 59 -14.46 -5.10 -4.49
N SER A 60 -13.64 -4.31 -5.17
CA SER A 60 -14.07 -3.04 -5.74
C SER A 60 -15.24 -3.26 -6.71
N ALA A 61 -16.20 -2.34 -6.70
CA ALA A 61 -17.39 -2.45 -7.55
C ALA A 61 -17.05 -2.44 -9.04
N GLU A 62 -16.00 -1.71 -9.41
CA GLU A 62 -15.56 -1.59 -10.79
C GLU A 62 -14.06 -1.80 -10.89
N ALA A 63 -13.59 -2.13 -12.09
CA ALA A 63 -12.17 -2.22 -12.39
C ALA A 63 -11.68 -0.93 -13.03
N ILE A 64 -10.38 -0.69 -12.93
CA ILE A 64 -9.70 0.45 -13.54
C ILE A 64 -9.20 0.01 -14.91
N THR A 65 -9.55 0.76 -15.95
CA THR A 65 -9.06 0.52 -17.29
C THR A 65 -7.66 1.10 -17.43
N THR A 66 -6.70 0.28 -17.81
CA THR A 66 -5.32 0.71 -18.06
C THR A 66 -5.12 1.07 -19.53
N PRO A 67 -4.01 1.76 -19.89
CA PRO A 67 -3.74 2.09 -21.29
C PRO A 67 -3.68 0.83 -22.17
N PRO A 68 -4.02 0.94 -23.46
CA PRO A 68 -4.01 -0.22 -24.38
C PRO A 68 -2.67 -0.94 -24.46
N SER A 69 -1.58 -0.26 -24.13
CA SER A 69 -0.24 -0.85 -24.10
C SER A 69 -0.02 -1.79 -22.92
N ASN A 70 -0.90 -1.74 -21.91
CA ASN A 70 -0.76 -2.59 -20.72
C ASN A 70 -1.48 -3.93 -20.98
N PRO A 71 -0.76 -5.06 -20.92
CA PRO A 71 -1.38 -6.37 -21.18
C PRO A 71 -2.40 -6.77 -20.12
N ALA A 72 -2.38 -6.15 -18.94
CA ALA A 72 -3.35 -6.46 -17.89
C ALA A 72 -4.75 -5.98 -18.24
N GLY A 73 -4.88 -4.94 -19.08
CA GLY A 73 -6.16 -4.41 -19.51
C GLY A 73 -6.93 -3.69 -18.42
N GLN A 74 -7.51 -4.44 -17.50
CA GLN A 74 -8.24 -3.89 -16.35
C GLN A 74 -7.66 -4.44 -15.05
N VAL A 75 -7.58 -3.58 -14.03
CA VAL A 75 -7.02 -3.94 -12.73
C VAL A 75 -7.91 -3.42 -11.61
N LYS A 76 -7.79 -4.05 -10.44
CA LYS A 76 -8.44 -3.58 -9.22
C LYS A 76 -7.38 -3.24 -8.17
N PRO A 77 -7.57 -2.18 -7.38
CA PRO A 77 -6.57 -1.78 -6.37
C PRO A 77 -6.23 -2.90 -5.39
N GLU A 78 -7.23 -3.65 -4.94
CA GLU A 78 -7.00 -4.75 -3.99
C GLU A 78 -6.15 -5.88 -4.59
N GLY A 79 -6.26 -6.10 -5.90
CA GLY A 79 -5.42 -7.09 -6.59
C GLY A 79 -3.96 -6.66 -6.64
N ILE A 80 -3.73 -5.38 -6.91
CA ILE A 80 -2.37 -4.84 -6.92
C ILE A 80 -1.80 -4.85 -5.50
N LEU A 81 -2.61 -4.50 -4.51
CA LEU A 81 -2.20 -4.55 -3.11
C LEU A 81 -1.69 -5.95 -2.74
N GLN A 82 -2.42 -7.00 -3.15
CA GLN A 82 -2.00 -8.37 -2.90
C GLN A 82 -0.67 -8.69 -3.57
N MET A 83 -0.47 -8.22 -4.81
CA MET A 83 0.81 -8.39 -5.49
C MET A 83 1.95 -7.70 -4.75
N LEU A 84 1.73 -6.50 -4.23
CA LEU A 84 2.73 -5.79 -3.44
C LEU A 84 3.12 -6.58 -2.21
N MET A 85 2.13 -7.15 -1.51
CA MET A 85 2.36 -7.98 -0.32
C MET A 85 3.13 -9.27 -0.68
N ASP A 86 2.74 -9.91 -1.77
CA ASP A 86 3.40 -11.13 -2.23
C ASP A 86 4.87 -10.89 -2.57
N ASN A 87 5.22 -9.66 -2.93
CA ASN A 87 6.58 -9.25 -3.25
C ASN A 87 7.28 -8.54 -2.08
N GLY A 88 6.74 -8.62 -0.88
CA GLY A 88 7.43 -8.21 0.34
C GLY A 88 7.03 -6.87 0.92
N ALA A 89 6.07 -6.16 0.34
CA ALA A 89 5.60 -4.91 0.91
C ALA A 89 4.93 -5.16 2.26
N LYS A 90 5.19 -4.29 3.22
CA LYS A 90 4.52 -4.31 4.51
C LYS A 90 3.26 -3.45 4.43
N VAL A 91 2.12 -4.03 4.74
CA VAL A 91 0.82 -3.34 4.68
C VAL A 91 0.19 -3.34 6.06
N ASP A 92 -0.22 -2.17 6.50
CA ASP A 92 -0.93 -1.98 7.76
C ASP A 92 -2.15 -1.10 7.54
N VAL A 93 -3.20 -1.30 8.34
CA VAL A 93 -4.26 -0.32 8.48
C VAL A 93 -3.94 0.59 9.67
N CYS A 94 -4.41 1.84 9.63
CA CYS A 94 -4.19 2.75 10.75
C CYS A 94 -4.95 2.26 12.00
N ALA A 95 -4.46 2.65 13.19
CA ALA A 95 -4.99 2.15 14.45
C ALA A 95 -6.47 2.45 14.64
N ILE A 96 -6.97 3.52 14.01
CA ILE A 96 -8.38 3.92 14.16
C ILE A 96 -9.28 3.36 13.08
N TYR A 97 -8.75 2.59 12.13
CA TYR A 97 -9.59 2.05 11.06
C TYR A 97 -10.61 1.03 11.59
N LEU A 98 -10.14 -0.01 12.28
CA LEU A 98 -11.05 -1.06 12.76
C LEU A 98 -12.12 -0.54 13.72
N PRO A 99 -11.77 0.30 14.73
CA PRO A 99 -12.80 0.82 15.65
C PRO A 99 -13.89 1.67 14.96
N ASN A 100 -13.59 2.22 13.79
CA ASN A 100 -14.53 3.04 13.03
C ASN A 100 -15.08 2.32 11.80
N SER A 101 -14.88 1.01 11.71
CA SER A 101 -15.40 0.15 10.65
C SER A 101 -16.30 -0.92 11.26
N GLU A 102 -16.88 -1.73 10.38
CA GLU A 102 -17.65 -2.91 10.80
C GLU A 102 -16.79 -4.18 10.88
N TYR A 103 -15.46 -4.01 10.71
CA TYR A 103 -14.54 -5.15 10.63
C TYR A 103 -13.74 -5.31 11.91
N GLU A 104 -13.29 -6.55 12.13
CA GLU A 104 -12.39 -6.94 13.20
C GLU A 104 -11.02 -7.29 12.63
N GLU A 105 -10.03 -7.46 13.48
CA GLU A 105 -8.67 -7.75 13.01
C GLU A 105 -8.60 -9.04 12.19
N GLU A 106 -9.37 -10.06 12.57
CA GLU A 106 -9.43 -11.33 11.83
C GLU A 106 -10.05 -11.22 10.44
N ASP A 107 -10.72 -10.10 10.14
CA ASP A 107 -11.26 -9.86 8.80
C ASP A 107 -10.21 -9.33 7.82
N LEU A 108 -9.06 -8.93 8.32
CA LEU A 108 -7.97 -8.42 7.47
C LEU A 108 -7.30 -9.57 6.71
N ARG A 109 -6.77 -9.25 5.54
CA ARG A 109 -5.97 -10.20 4.75
C ARG A 109 -4.82 -10.70 5.59
N GLU A 110 -4.42 -11.96 5.36
CA GLU A 110 -3.24 -12.51 6.01
C GLU A 110 -2.02 -11.63 5.70
N GLY A 111 -1.29 -11.28 6.74
CA GLY A 111 -0.09 -10.44 6.62
C GLY A 111 -0.34 -8.95 6.83
N VAL A 112 -1.59 -8.50 6.83
CA VAL A 112 -1.91 -7.11 7.14
C VAL A 112 -1.90 -6.91 8.65
N GLY A 113 -1.19 -5.88 9.10
CA GLY A 113 -1.13 -5.52 10.51
C GLY A 113 -1.93 -4.26 10.82
N VAL A 114 -1.86 -3.86 12.07
CA VAL A 114 -2.44 -2.60 12.55
C VAL A 114 -1.29 -1.70 12.99
N ALA A 115 -1.16 -0.54 12.38
CA ALA A 115 -0.05 0.35 12.66
C ALA A 115 -0.24 1.09 13.97
N ALA A 116 0.72 0.96 14.89
CA ALA A 116 0.76 1.78 16.08
C ALA A 116 1.26 3.18 15.72
N PRO A 117 0.68 4.24 16.32
CA PRO A 117 1.08 5.62 15.98
C PRO A 117 2.56 5.92 16.19
N GLY A 118 3.15 5.41 17.28
CA GLY A 118 4.56 5.69 17.60
C GLY A 118 5.53 5.25 16.51
N PRO A 119 5.58 3.95 16.19
CA PRO A 119 6.45 3.47 15.11
C PRO A 119 6.16 4.10 13.75
N MET A 120 4.90 4.37 13.45
CA MET A 120 4.54 5.03 12.19
C MET A 120 5.08 6.46 12.15
N ALA A 121 4.96 7.19 13.25
CA ALA A 121 5.51 8.54 13.35
C ALA A 121 7.04 8.55 13.18
N GLU A 122 7.72 7.53 13.70
CA GLU A 122 9.16 7.41 13.49
C GLU A 122 9.51 7.26 12.02
N MET A 123 8.76 6.45 11.28
CA MET A 123 8.95 6.32 9.84
C MET A 123 8.72 7.66 9.13
N MET A 124 7.65 8.36 9.50
CA MET A 124 7.31 9.64 8.87
C MET A 124 8.34 10.72 9.12
N ARG A 125 9.05 10.64 10.24
CA ARG A 125 10.09 11.61 10.60
C ARG A 125 11.48 11.24 10.09
N ASP A 126 11.65 10.03 9.59
CA ASP A 126 12.94 9.56 9.09
C ASP A 126 13.21 10.23 7.73
N PRO A 127 14.25 11.09 7.63
CA PRO A 127 14.52 11.81 6.39
C PRO A 127 14.96 10.90 5.24
N SER A 128 15.32 9.64 5.52
CA SER A 128 15.68 8.68 4.49
C SER A 128 14.48 7.95 3.90
N ILE A 129 13.28 8.15 4.45
CA ILE A 129 12.06 7.49 4.00
C ILE A 129 11.12 8.53 3.41
N PRO A 130 11.06 8.67 2.07
CA PRO A 130 10.05 9.55 1.47
C PRO A 130 8.65 9.04 1.79
N VAL A 131 7.73 10.00 2.00
CA VAL A 131 6.34 9.72 2.33
C VAL A 131 5.45 10.28 1.24
N PHE A 132 4.61 9.44 0.66
CA PHE A 132 3.66 9.82 -0.38
C PHE A 132 2.24 9.57 0.15
N SER A 133 1.36 10.55 0.02
CA SER A 133 -0.01 10.40 0.48
C SER A 133 -1.02 10.64 -0.64
N PHE A 134 -2.08 9.86 -0.62
CA PHE A 134 -3.13 9.88 -1.64
C PHE A 134 -4.52 9.85 -1.01
#